data_6aba742dd9eed937f17ab7b8f257ab0d
#
_entry.id   6aba742dd9eed937f17ab7b8f257ab0d
#
_cell.length_a   1.000
_cell.length_b   1.000
_cell.length_c   1.000
_cell.angle_alpha   90.00
_cell.angle_beta   90.00
_cell.angle_gamma   90.00
#
_symmetry.space_group_name_H-M   'P 1'
#
loop_
_entity.id
_entity.type
_entity.pdbx_description
1 polymer ?
#
loop_
_entity_poly.entity_id
_entity_poly.type
_entity_poly.pdbx_seq_one_letter_code
_entity_poly.pdbx_strand_id
1 'polypeptide(L)'
;MDKHIPPMTLAQAKHALQLAARECVRNGLTSVHEARVSGTMVQALRELVSEGGMPVRVYAMLDAADQALAKEWLERGPEIDPRHRLTIRAFKLFADGALGSRGAALLQPYSDAPQTSGVITTPEADVYRLTRSSLQRGFQVCTHAIGDRANRMVLDAYAHAMTDVPQARDPRLRIEHAQVLAPEDIARFARLGVIASMQPTHATSDMGWAEARLGPQRIQGAYAWQSVLKSDAHLPLSSDFPGETMNPFYGIYAAITRQDPQGNPQGGWYPEQRLTLGEAMRGYTIEGAYAEFEENNKGSIEPGKLADMTVISEDITKVTPKQILNIRVLKTFVGGRIVYDACSEKQ
;
A
#
# COMPACT_ATOMS: atom_id res chain seq x y z
N MET A 1 -12.12 -10.59 21.33
CA MET A 1 -11.19 -9.72 22.09
C MET A 1 -11.59 -8.24 21.97
N ASP A 2 -11.96 -7.73 20.81
CA ASP A 2 -12.24 -6.30 20.58
C ASP A 2 -13.33 -5.69 21.48
N LYS A 3 -14.31 -6.48 21.95
CA LYS A 3 -15.37 -6.02 22.87
C LYS A 3 -14.89 -5.54 24.25
N HIS A 4 -13.65 -5.85 24.60
CA HIS A 4 -13.07 -5.48 25.91
C HIS A 4 -11.96 -4.43 25.80
N ILE A 5 -11.61 -4.03 24.59
CA ILE A 5 -10.64 -2.96 24.37
C ILE A 5 -11.43 -1.65 24.25
N PRO A 6 -11.22 -0.67 25.15
CA PRO A 6 -11.91 0.61 25.04
C PRO A 6 -11.50 1.30 23.74
N PRO A 7 -12.40 2.03 23.06
CA PRO A 7 -12.06 2.80 21.87
C PRO A 7 -10.98 3.82 22.21
N MET A 8 -10.07 4.02 21.24
CA MET A 8 -8.98 4.99 21.36
C MET A 8 -9.55 6.41 21.54
N THR A 9 -9.09 7.14 22.54
CA THR A 9 -9.45 8.54 22.72
C THR A 9 -8.76 9.43 21.69
N LEU A 10 -9.29 10.62 21.44
CA LEU A 10 -8.68 11.59 20.52
C LEU A 10 -7.23 11.93 20.91
N ALA A 11 -6.95 12.09 22.19
CA ALA A 11 -5.60 12.38 22.69
C ALA A 11 -4.63 11.22 22.42
N GLN A 12 -5.08 9.98 22.61
CA GLN A 12 -4.27 8.80 22.27
C GLN A 12 -4.03 8.68 20.77
N ALA A 13 -5.05 8.94 19.94
CA ALA A 13 -4.93 8.94 18.50
C ALA A 13 -3.92 9.99 18.01
N LYS A 14 -4.00 11.23 18.51
CA LYS A 14 -3.02 12.29 18.18
C LYS A 14 -1.61 11.89 18.58
N HIS A 15 -1.42 11.35 19.78
CA HIS A 15 -0.11 10.91 20.25
C HIS A 15 0.48 9.77 19.41
N ALA A 16 -0.33 8.75 19.09
CA ALA A 16 0.10 7.63 18.24
C ALA A 16 0.49 8.11 16.84
N LEU A 17 -0.33 8.96 16.21
CA LEU A 17 -0.04 9.55 14.89
C LEU A 17 1.24 10.38 14.90
N GLN A 18 1.50 11.17 15.95
CA GLN A 18 2.73 11.95 16.06
C GLN A 18 3.98 11.06 16.18
N LEU A 19 3.91 9.97 16.95
CA LEU A 19 5.00 9.01 17.07
C LEU A 19 5.27 8.33 15.72
N ALA A 20 4.23 7.80 15.08
CA ALA A 20 4.34 7.15 13.78
C ALA A 20 4.89 8.10 12.70
N ALA A 21 4.41 9.35 12.66
CA ALA A 21 4.87 10.34 11.69
C ALA A 21 6.34 10.73 11.89
N ARG A 22 6.83 10.79 13.14
CA ARG A 22 8.26 10.99 13.43
C ARG A 22 9.10 9.83 12.90
N GLU A 23 8.68 8.60 13.14
CA GLU A 23 9.38 7.43 12.59
C GLU A 23 9.35 7.41 11.05
N CYS A 24 8.25 7.83 10.42
CA CYS A 24 8.17 7.96 8.95
C CYS A 24 9.27 8.91 8.44
N VAL A 25 9.39 10.12 8.98
CA VAL A 25 10.39 11.09 8.49
C VAL A 25 11.82 10.65 8.79
N ARG A 26 12.07 9.92 9.88
CA ARG A 26 13.37 9.30 10.19
C ARG A 26 13.78 8.28 9.13
N ASN A 27 12.79 7.58 8.57
CA ASN A 27 13.00 6.62 7.48
C ASN A 27 12.91 7.25 6.08
N GLY A 28 12.83 8.57 5.99
CA GLY A 28 12.84 9.30 4.72
C GLY A 28 11.50 9.37 4.01
N LEU A 29 10.42 8.95 4.67
CA LEU A 29 9.08 8.99 4.08
C LEU A 29 8.52 10.41 4.17
N THR A 30 8.09 10.96 3.03
CA THR A 30 7.51 12.30 2.92
C THR A 30 5.99 12.29 2.82
N SER A 31 5.43 11.17 2.32
CA SER A 31 4.00 10.90 2.21
C SER A 31 3.71 9.47 2.61
N VAL A 32 2.55 9.24 3.22
CA VAL A 32 2.07 7.92 3.61
C VAL A 32 0.60 7.76 3.25
N HIS A 33 0.20 6.50 2.93
CA HIS A 33 -1.18 6.11 2.77
C HIS A 33 -1.61 5.38 4.05
N GLU A 34 -2.50 6.01 4.81
CA GLU A 34 -2.98 5.46 6.08
C GLU A 34 -4.25 4.65 5.84
N ALA A 35 -4.16 3.34 6.06
CA ALA A 35 -5.25 2.41 5.82
C ALA A 35 -6.16 2.24 7.04
N ARG A 36 -7.49 2.10 6.80
CA ARG A 36 -8.50 1.81 7.82
C ARG A 36 -8.64 2.90 8.89
N VAL A 37 -8.79 4.15 8.44
CA VAL A 37 -8.90 5.33 9.30
C VAL A 37 -10.32 5.43 9.87
N SER A 38 -10.45 5.44 11.20
CA SER A 38 -11.72 5.66 11.92
C SER A 38 -12.09 7.15 12.02
N GLY A 39 -13.32 7.47 12.41
CA GLY A 39 -13.75 8.85 12.63
C GLY A 39 -12.88 9.60 13.65
N THR A 40 -12.45 8.95 14.75
CA THR A 40 -11.53 9.52 15.74
C THR A 40 -10.16 9.83 15.12
N MET A 41 -9.64 8.92 14.28
CA MET A 41 -8.39 9.13 13.55
C MET A 41 -8.49 10.29 12.56
N VAL A 42 -9.62 10.42 11.84
CA VAL A 42 -9.88 11.56 10.94
C VAL A 42 -9.80 12.87 11.71
N GLN A 43 -10.48 12.95 12.86
CA GLN A 43 -10.44 14.15 13.71
C GLN A 43 -9.00 14.45 14.16
N ALA A 44 -8.28 13.44 14.65
CA ALA A 44 -6.88 13.58 15.07
C ALA A 44 -5.98 14.09 13.96
N LEU A 45 -6.09 13.55 12.74
CA LEU A 45 -5.33 13.98 11.56
C LEU A 45 -5.61 15.45 11.21
N ARG A 46 -6.89 15.85 11.18
CA ARG A 46 -7.28 17.23 10.90
C ARG A 46 -6.70 18.22 11.92
N GLU A 47 -6.82 17.90 13.21
CA GLU A 47 -6.25 18.75 14.26
C GLU A 47 -4.73 18.85 14.15
N LEU A 48 -4.03 17.72 14.01
CA LEU A 48 -2.57 17.70 13.85
C LEU A 48 -2.09 18.48 12.62
N VAL A 49 -2.78 18.35 11.50
CA VAL A 49 -2.45 19.11 10.28
C VAL A 49 -2.70 20.61 10.48
N SER A 50 -3.79 21.00 11.13
CA SER A 50 -4.12 22.41 11.41
C SER A 50 -3.14 23.05 12.39
N GLU A 51 -2.67 22.29 13.38
CA GLU A 51 -1.67 22.72 14.37
C GLU A 51 -0.23 22.71 13.82
N GLY A 52 -0.01 22.20 12.61
CA GLY A 52 1.34 22.01 12.04
C GLY A 52 2.14 20.87 12.67
N GLY A 53 1.48 20.01 13.42
CA GLY A 53 2.07 18.87 14.16
C GLY A 53 2.28 17.60 13.34
N MET A 54 1.87 17.58 12.05
CA MET A 54 2.05 16.44 11.15
C MET A 54 3.21 16.71 10.17
N PRO A 55 4.37 16.04 10.33
CA PRO A 55 5.54 16.29 9.49
C PRO A 55 5.46 15.63 8.10
N VAL A 56 4.62 14.59 7.92
CA VAL A 56 4.39 13.90 6.64
C VAL A 56 3.08 14.32 6.01
N ARG A 57 2.91 14.07 4.71
CA ARG A 57 1.61 14.13 4.04
C ARG A 57 0.87 12.82 4.23
N VAL A 58 -0.45 12.89 4.35
CA VAL A 58 -1.30 11.72 4.61
C VAL A 58 -2.41 11.61 3.58
N TYR A 59 -2.48 10.46 2.91
CA TYR A 59 -3.62 10.02 2.15
C TYR A 59 -4.39 9.00 3.00
N ALA A 60 -5.56 9.36 3.48
CA ALA A 60 -6.35 8.57 4.41
C ALA A 60 -7.42 7.74 3.69
N MET A 61 -7.44 6.45 3.99
CA MET A 61 -8.45 5.50 3.52
C MET A 61 -9.40 5.15 4.68
N LEU A 62 -10.64 5.59 4.59
CA LEU A 62 -11.66 5.42 5.62
C LEU A 62 -11.99 3.93 5.84
N ASP A 63 -12.23 3.54 7.08
CA ASP A 63 -12.67 2.18 7.40
C ASP A 63 -14.09 1.93 6.86
N ALA A 64 -14.21 1.14 5.80
CA ALA A 64 -15.49 0.80 5.19
C ALA A 64 -16.32 -0.18 6.03
N ALA A 65 -15.75 -0.83 7.04
CA ALA A 65 -16.48 -1.66 7.98
C ALA A 65 -17.36 -0.82 8.93
N ASP A 66 -16.99 0.44 9.17
CA ASP A 66 -17.84 1.41 9.87
C ASP A 66 -18.87 1.98 8.90
N GLN A 67 -20.06 1.36 8.89
CA GLN A 67 -21.15 1.73 7.99
C GLN A 67 -21.67 3.16 8.21
N ALA A 68 -21.61 3.68 9.45
CA ALA A 68 -22.03 5.03 9.77
C ALA A 68 -21.05 6.04 9.19
N LEU A 69 -19.76 5.81 9.40
CA LEU A 69 -18.66 6.61 8.81
C LEU A 69 -18.73 6.59 7.29
N ALA A 70 -18.88 5.41 6.69
CA ALA A 70 -18.95 5.27 5.23
C ALA A 70 -20.14 6.05 4.64
N LYS A 71 -21.32 5.97 5.27
CA LYS A 71 -22.50 6.70 4.85
C LYS A 71 -22.29 8.23 4.93
N GLU A 72 -21.80 8.72 6.07
CA GLU A 72 -21.49 10.13 6.29
C GLU A 72 -20.59 10.68 5.18
N TRP A 73 -19.49 9.96 4.89
CA TRP A 73 -18.53 10.42 3.91
C TRP A 73 -19.04 10.32 2.47
N LEU A 74 -19.84 9.30 2.14
CA LEU A 74 -20.49 9.22 0.84
C LEU A 74 -21.47 10.39 0.60
N GLU A 75 -22.14 10.87 1.65
CA GLU A 75 -23.00 12.06 1.57
C GLU A 75 -22.17 13.35 1.44
N ARG A 76 -21.10 13.47 2.20
CA ARG A 76 -20.22 14.65 2.24
C ARG A 76 -19.35 14.81 0.98
N GLY A 77 -18.82 13.71 0.45
CA GLY A 77 -17.78 13.70 -0.60
C GLY A 77 -16.35 13.73 -0.04
N PRO A 78 -15.34 13.55 -0.93
CA PRO A 78 -13.93 13.54 -0.54
C PRO A 78 -13.45 14.90 -0.03
N GLU A 79 -12.45 14.86 0.84
CA GLU A 79 -11.75 16.05 1.35
C GLU A 79 -10.32 16.06 0.83
N ILE A 80 -9.96 17.14 0.11
CA ILE A 80 -8.63 17.32 -0.48
C ILE A 80 -8.10 18.66 0.04
N ASP A 81 -7.05 18.61 0.87
CA ASP A 81 -6.40 19.83 1.35
C ASP A 81 -5.62 20.50 0.21
N PRO A 82 -5.90 21.76 -0.14
CA PRO A 82 -5.19 22.48 -1.20
C PRO A 82 -3.69 22.67 -0.90
N ARG A 83 -3.24 22.45 0.33
CA ARG A 83 -1.81 22.44 0.72
C ARG A 83 -1.20 21.04 0.61
N HIS A 84 -1.96 20.03 0.13
CA HIS A 84 -1.53 18.65 -0.02
C HIS A 84 -1.02 17.99 1.28
N ARG A 85 -1.56 18.40 2.46
CA ARG A 85 -1.12 17.85 3.76
C ARG A 85 -1.97 16.65 4.18
N LEU A 86 -3.27 16.68 3.88
CA LEU A 86 -4.23 15.63 4.21
C LEU A 86 -5.22 15.49 3.07
N THR A 87 -5.35 14.28 2.54
CA THR A 87 -6.38 13.91 1.58
C THR A 87 -7.18 12.75 2.13
N ILE A 88 -8.50 12.89 2.20
CA ILE A 88 -9.43 11.83 2.61
C ILE A 88 -10.32 11.55 1.40
N ARG A 89 -9.89 10.57 0.57
CA ARG A 89 -10.53 10.31 -0.73
C ARG A 89 -10.71 8.82 -1.03
N ALA A 90 -10.47 7.95 -0.06
CA ALA A 90 -10.57 6.51 -0.29
C ALA A 90 -11.31 5.79 0.83
N PHE A 91 -11.89 4.65 0.48
CA PHE A 91 -12.39 3.65 1.43
C PHE A 91 -11.51 2.41 1.41
N LYS A 92 -11.23 1.82 2.58
CA LYS A 92 -10.48 0.57 2.76
C LYS A 92 -11.44 -0.58 3.06
N LEU A 93 -11.35 -1.63 2.25
CA LEU A 93 -12.05 -2.91 2.41
C LEU A 93 -11.06 -4.07 2.62
N PHE A 94 -11.59 -5.19 3.12
CA PHE A 94 -10.87 -6.46 3.24
C PHE A 94 -11.71 -7.57 2.57
N ALA A 95 -11.22 -8.12 1.45
CA ALA A 95 -11.92 -9.18 0.73
C ALA A 95 -11.67 -10.56 1.34
N ASP A 96 -10.49 -10.78 1.92
CA ASP A 96 -10.09 -12.05 2.52
C ASP A 96 -9.11 -11.84 3.69
N GLY A 97 -8.47 -12.92 4.15
CA GLY A 97 -7.46 -12.91 5.19
C GLY A 97 -6.04 -13.16 4.66
N ALA A 98 -5.08 -13.37 5.58
CA ALA A 98 -3.67 -13.55 5.26
C ALA A 98 -3.35 -14.97 4.76
N LEU A 99 -2.30 -15.09 3.90
CA LEU A 99 -1.84 -16.37 3.34
C LEU A 99 -1.26 -17.28 4.44
N GLY A 100 -0.45 -16.73 5.33
CA GLY A 100 0.21 -17.49 6.40
C GLY A 100 -0.75 -18.21 7.33
N SER A 101 -1.86 -17.56 7.70
CA SER A 101 -2.93 -18.14 8.54
C SER A 101 -3.91 -19.03 7.76
N ARG A 102 -3.75 -19.20 6.46
CA ARG A 102 -4.69 -19.84 5.52
C ARG A 102 -6.06 -19.15 5.48
N GLY A 103 -6.08 -17.84 5.76
CA GLY A 103 -7.27 -17.00 5.60
C GLY A 103 -7.45 -16.45 4.19
N ALA A 104 -6.39 -16.37 3.39
CA ALA A 104 -6.45 -15.90 2.02
C ALA A 104 -7.34 -16.82 1.17
N ALA A 105 -8.30 -16.24 0.43
CA ALA A 105 -9.27 -17.00 -0.35
C ALA A 105 -8.67 -17.44 -1.68
N LEU A 106 -8.48 -18.75 -1.83
CA LEU A 106 -7.88 -19.37 -3.00
C LEU A 106 -8.94 -20.02 -3.91
N LEU A 107 -8.66 -20.06 -5.21
CA LEU A 107 -9.47 -20.76 -6.21
C LEU A 107 -9.48 -22.29 -5.99
N GLN A 108 -8.37 -22.82 -5.48
CA GLN A 108 -8.21 -24.22 -5.12
C GLN A 108 -7.81 -24.33 -3.64
N PRO A 109 -8.08 -25.45 -2.97
CA PRO A 109 -7.65 -25.66 -1.59
C PRO A 109 -6.15 -25.42 -1.39
N TYR A 110 -5.76 -25.08 -0.17
CA TYR A 110 -4.34 -24.99 0.22
C TYR A 110 -3.63 -26.31 0.00
N SER A 111 -2.41 -26.30 -0.52
CA SER A 111 -1.65 -27.52 -0.81
C SER A 111 -1.30 -28.28 0.46
N ASP A 112 -1.04 -27.57 1.55
CA ASP A 112 -0.72 -28.15 2.88
C ASP A 112 -1.95 -28.25 3.81
N ALA A 113 -3.16 -27.90 3.32
CA ALA A 113 -4.41 -28.00 4.06
C ALA A 113 -5.60 -28.15 3.09
N PRO A 114 -5.76 -29.33 2.46
CA PRO A 114 -6.74 -29.55 1.39
C PRO A 114 -8.21 -29.44 1.83
N GLN A 115 -8.48 -29.32 3.13
CA GLN A 115 -9.82 -29.13 3.67
C GLN A 115 -10.29 -27.66 3.64
N THR A 116 -9.45 -26.72 3.27
CA THR A 116 -9.79 -25.30 3.22
C THR A 116 -9.22 -24.59 1.99
N SER A 117 -9.95 -23.62 1.49
CA SER A 117 -9.50 -22.67 0.45
C SER A 117 -9.54 -21.20 0.95
N GLY A 118 -9.49 -21.00 2.28
CA GLY A 118 -9.56 -19.66 2.89
C GLY A 118 -10.99 -19.12 3.02
N VAL A 119 -11.10 -17.83 3.35
CA VAL A 119 -12.37 -17.19 3.70
C VAL A 119 -12.51 -15.86 2.95
N ILE A 120 -13.66 -15.65 2.33
CA ILE A 120 -14.09 -14.33 1.87
C ILE A 120 -14.68 -13.59 3.07
N THR A 121 -14.11 -12.44 3.42
CA THR A 121 -14.54 -11.61 4.56
C THR A 121 -15.57 -10.56 4.15
N THR A 122 -15.48 -10.05 2.91
CA THR A 122 -16.47 -9.14 2.33
C THR A 122 -17.02 -9.78 1.05
N PRO A 123 -18.32 -10.08 0.97
CA PRO A 123 -18.95 -10.65 -0.24
C PRO A 123 -18.80 -9.73 -1.44
N GLU A 124 -18.75 -10.31 -2.65
CA GLU A 124 -18.62 -9.58 -3.93
C GLU A 124 -19.67 -8.48 -4.08
N ALA A 125 -20.94 -8.78 -3.74
CA ALA A 125 -22.03 -7.82 -3.81
C ALA A 125 -21.79 -6.57 -2.93
N ASP A 126 -21.09 -6.71 -1.80
CA ASP A 126 -20.79 -5.60 -0.90
C ASP A 126 -19.61 -4.79 -1.43
N VAL A 127 -18.56 -5.44 -1.98
CA VAL A 127 -17.46 -4.78 -2.68
C VAL A 127 -18.03 -3.95 -3.85
N TYR A 128 -18.88 -4.56 -4.68
CA TYR A 128 -19.54 -3.88 -5.80
C TYR A 128 -20.37 -2.67 -5.34
N ARG A 129 -21.25 -2.85 -4.34
CA ARG A 129 -22.13 -1.77 -3.87
C ARG A 129 -21.34 -0.57 -3.36
N LEU A 130 -20.33 -0.81 -2.53
CA LEU A 130 -19.49 0.28 -2.03
C LEU A 130 -18.71 0.94 -3.17
N THR A 131 -18.11 0.15 -4.06
CA THR A 131 -17.35 0.68 -5.20
C THR A 131 -18.23 1.55 -6.08
N ARG A 132 -19.40 1.07 -6.47
CA ARG A 132 -20.36 1.85 -7.26
C ARG A 132 -20.72 3.17 -6.60
N SER A 133 -21.07 3.15 -5.31
CA SER A 133 -21.42 4.36 -4.56
C SER A 133 -20.23 5.31 -4.42
N SER A 134 -19.03 4.77 -4.20
CA SER A 134 -17.77 5.53 -4.13
C SER A 134 -17.46 6.24 -5.44
N LEU A 135 -17.55 5.54 -6.56
CA LEU A 135 -17.33 6.11 -7.89
C LEU A 135 -18.29 7.26 -8.20
N GLN A 136 -19.57 7.15 -7.81
CA GLN A 136 -20.56 8.21 -7.98
C GLN A 136 -20.22 9.47 -7.20
N ARG A 137 -19.43 9.36 -6.15
CA ARG A 137 -19.07 10.45 -5.21
C ARG A 137 -17.61 10.88 -5.30
N GLY A 138 -16.83 10.33 -6.24
CA GLY A 138 -15.43 10.70 -6.47
C GLY A 138 -14.43 10.10 -5.48
N PHE A 139 -14.83 9.04 -4.78
CA PHE A 139 -13.92 8.26 -3.92
C PHE A 139 -13.25 7.12 -4.68
N GLN A 140 -12.02 6.83 -4.30
CA GLN A 140 -11.30 5.60 -4.61
C GLN A 140 -11.73 4.48 -3.64
N VAL A 141 -11.64 3.23 -4.08
CA VAL A 141 -11.76 2.05 -3.19
C VAL A 141 -10.46 1.27 -3.24
N CYS A 142 -9.94 0.94 -2.05
CA CYS A 142 -8.71 0.21 -1.83
C CYS A 142 -9.06 -1.09 -1.10
N THR A 143 -9.06 -2.21 -1.81
CA THR A 143 -9.48 -3.50 -1.26
C THR A 143 -8.29 -4.41 -1.02
N HIS A 144 -8.08 -4.85 0.23
CA HIS A 144 -7.17 -5.92 0.55
C HIS A 144 -7.64 -7.22 -0.13
N ALA A 145 -6.80 -7.82 -0.94
CA ALA A 145 -7.01 -9.14 -1.51
C ALA A 145 -5.66 -9.87 -1.67
N ILE A 146 -5.51 -10.96 -0.94
CA ILE A 146 -4.30 -11.79 -0.92
C ILE A 146 -4.46 -13.01 -1.82
N GLY A 147 -5.53 -13.79 -1.68
CA GLY A 147 -5.75 -14.99 -2.45
C GLY A 147 -6.21 -14.73 -3.90
N ASP A 148 -5.90 -15.66 -4.80
CA ASP A 148 -6.26 -15.56 -6.22
C ASP A 148 -7.78 -15.50 -6.45
N ARG A 149 -8.59 -16.18 -5.62
CA ARG A 149 -10.06 -16.06 -5.65
C ARG A 149 -10.52 -14.69 -5.21
N ALA A 150 -9.93 -14.13 -4.13
CA ALA A 150 -10.29 -12.80 -3.67
C ALA A 150 -9.90 -11.72 -4.69
N ASN A 151 -8.70 -11.81 -5.27
CA ASN A 151 -8.25 -10.89 -6.32
C ASN A 151 -9.20 -10.92 -7.53
N ARG A 152 -9.57 -12.10 -8.01
CA ARG A 152 -10.53 -12.27 -9.12
C ARG A 152 -11.88 -11.63 -8.79
N MET A 153 -12.43 -11.95 -7.64
CA MET A 153 -13.71 -11.43 -7.16
C MET A 153 -13.72 -9.89 -7.09
N VAL A 154 -12.63 -9.30 -6.58
CA VAL A 154 -12.52 -7.83 -6.49
C VAL A 154 -12.40 -7.21 -7.88
N LEU A 155 -11.62 -7.79 -8.80
CA LEU A 155 -11.54 -7.34 -10.18
C LEU A 155 -12.90 -7.41 -10.91
N ASP A 156 -13.69 -8.46 -10.64
CA ASP A 156 -15.05 -8.61 -11.20
C ASP A 156 -15.99 -7.53 -10.65
N ALA A 157 -16.01 -7.32 -9.33
CA ALA A 157 -16.80 -6.28 -8.69
C ALA A 157 -16.43 -4.87 -9.17
N TYR A 158 -15.14 -4.60 -9.34
CA TYR A 158 -14.64 -3.32 -9.86
C TYR A 158 -15.05 -3.09 -11.31
N ALA A 159 -14.87 -4.09 -12.18
CA ALA A 159 -15.28 -4.01 -13.57
C ALA A 159 -16.79 -3.72 -13.72
N HIS A 160 -17.60 -4.40 -12.92
CA HIS A 160 -19.05 -4.20 -12.89
C HIS A 160 -19.42 -2.78 -12.42
N ALA A 161 -18.82 -2.31 -11.32
CA ALA A 161 -19.08 -0.97 -10.79
C ALA A 161 -18.65 0.15 -11.78
N MET A 162 -17.52 -0.03 -12.47
CA MET A 162 -17.07 0.92 -13.49
C MET A 162 -18.00 0.94 -14.70
N THR A 163 -18.56 -0.20 -15.08
CA THR A 163 -19.57 -0.28 -16.16
C THR A 163 -20.83 0.51 -15.80
N ASP A 164 -21.27 0.44 -14.55
CA ASP A 164 -22.47 1.15 -14.07
C ASP A 164 -22.24 2.65 -13.82
N VAL A 165 -20.97 3.07 -13.69
CA VAL A 165 -20.61 4.48 -13.43
C VAL A 165 -19.57 4.97 -14.45
N PRO A 166 -19.92 5.00 -15.76
CA PRO A 166 -18.98 5.31 -16.85
C PRO A 166 -18.46 6.76 -16.82
N GLN A 167 -19.10 7.64 -16.06
CA GLN A 167 -18.64 9.02 -15.84
C GLN A 167 -17.48 9.11 -14.84
N ALA A 168 -17.22 8.09 -14.04
CA ALA A 168 -16.05 8.03 -13.16
C ALA A 168 -14.78 7.74 -13.98
N ARG A 169 -14.20 8.80 -14.56
CA ARG A 169 -12.99 8.70 -15.35
C ARG A 169 -11.79 8.55 -14.44
N ASP A 170 -10.88 7.61 -14.77
CA ASP A 170 -9.65 7.33 -14.05
C ASP A 170 -9.86 7.16 -12.52
N PRO A 171 -10.68 6.18 -12.07
CA PRO A 171 -11.03 6.01 -10.66
C PRO A 171 -9.86 5.48 -9.81
N ARG A 172 -8.80 4.97 -10.46
CA ARG A 172 -7.59 4.41 -9.81
C ARG A 172 -7.92 3.44 -8.68
N LEU A 173 -8.90 2.56 -8.90
CA LEU A 173 -9.25 1.54 -7.92
C LEU A 173 -8.01 0.70 -7.58
N ARG A 174 -7.85 0.32 -6.31
CA ARG A 174 -6.64 -0.37 -5.84
C ARG A 174 -6.98 -1.72 -5.25
N ILE A 175 -6.10 -2.68 -5.52
CA ILE A 175 -6.03 -3.92 -4.76
C ILE A 175 -4.73 -3.86 -3.94
N GLU A 176 -4.90 -3.82 -2.62
CA GLU A 176 -3.79 -3.88 -1.68
C GLU A 176 -3.34 -5.32 -1.55
N HIS A 177 -2.06 -5.53 -1.59
CA HIS A 177 -1.29 -6.76 -1.65
C HIS A 177 -1.28 -7.40 -3.03
N ALA A 178 -2.43 -7.69 -3.68
CA ALA A 178 -2.46 -8.42 -4.95
C ALA A 178 -1.46 -9.60 -4.94
N GLN A 179 -1.42 -10.32 -3.80
CA GLN A 179 -0.26 -11.12 -3.40
C GLN A 179 -0.17 -12.43 -4.15
N VAL A 180 -1.31 -13.10 -4.39
CA VAL A 180 -1.41 -14.32 -5.19
C VAL A 180 -2.39 -14.05 -6.33
N LEU A 181 -1.92 -14.11 -7.56
CA LEU A 181 -2.71 -13.83 -8.75
C LEU A 181 -2.80 -15.08 -9.62
N ALA A 182 -3.98 -15.36 -10.13
CA ALA A 182 -4.10 -16.31 -11.24
C ALA A 182 -3.48 -15.66 -12.50
N PRO A 183 -2.69 -16.38 -13.32
CA PRO A 183 -1.99 -15.79 -14.46
C PRO A 183 -2.90 -15.03 -15.43
N GLU A 184 -4.12 -15.52 -15.65
CA GLU A 184 -5.14 -14.91 -16.51
C GLU A 184 -5.69 -13.58 -15.97
N ASP A 185 -5.56 -13.33 -14.65
CA ASP A 185 -6.04 -12.10 -14.03
C ASP A 185 -5.02 -10.97 -14.04
N ILE A 186 -3.71 -11.27 -14.23
CA ILE A 186 -2.64 -10.26 -14.20
C ILE A 186 -2.90 -9.16 -15.24
N ALA A 187 -3.20 -9.52 -16.48
CA ALA A 187 -3.49 -8.55 -17.54
C ALA A 187 -4.77 -7.73 -17.31
N ARG A 188 -5.63 -8.14 -16.40
CA ARG A 188 -6.84 -7.41 -16.05
C ARG A 188 -6.55 -6.12 -15.28
N PHE A 189 -5.48 -6.09 -14.50
CA PHE A 189 -5.09 -4.87 -13.79
C PHE A 189 -4.89 -3.70 -14.76
N ALA A 190 -4.04 -3.86 -15.77
CA ALA A 190 -3.82 -2.83 -16.78
C ALA A 190 -5.09 -2.53 -17.59
N ARG A 191 -5.81 -3.56 -18.06
CA ARG A 191 -7.02 -3.38 -18.88
C ARG A 191 -8.13 -2.62 -18.15
N LEU A 192 -8.24 -2.79 -16.83
CA LEU A 192 -9.23 -2.11 -15.99
C LEU A 192 -8.68 -0.82 -15.35
N GLY A 193 -7.39 -0.52 -15.50
CA GLY A 193 -6.76 0.60 -14.80
C GLY A 193 -6.73 0.40 -13.27
N VAL A 194 -6.76 -0.85 -12.79
CA VAL A 194 -6.67 -1.18 -11.36
C VAL A 194 -5.21 -1.21 -10.93
N ILE A 195 -4.91 -0.58 -9.82
CA ILE A 195 -3.56 -0.49 -9.26
C ILE A 195 -3.28 -1.71 -8.40
N ALA A 196 -2.12 -2.37 -8.61
CA ALA A 196 -1.62 -3.44 -7.75
C ALA A 196 -0.64 -2.86 -6.71
N SER A 197 -1.09 -2.62 -5.49
CA SER A 197 -0.29 -2.02 -4.41
C SER A 197 0.38 -3.12 -3.59
N MET A 198 1.68 -3.34 -3.81
CA MET A 198 2.37 -4.53 -3.33
C MET A 198 3.51 -4.21 -2.34
N GLN A 199 3.91 -5.21 -1.55
CA GLN A 199 4.92 -5.10 -0.51
C GLN A 199 6.08 -6.08 -0.77
N PRO A 200 7.26 -5.58 -1.18
CA PRO A 200 8.38 -6.46 -1.50
C PRO A 200 8.89 -7.31 -0.34
N THR A 201 8.87 -6.78 0.88
CA THR A 201 9.30 -7.51 2.08
C THR A 201 8.42 -8.71 2.39
N HIS A 202 7.11 -8.66 2.07
CA HIS A 202 6.22 -9.82 2.23
C HIS A 202 6.73 -11.05 1.49
N ALA A 203 7.28 -10.91 0.28
CA ALA A 203 7.83 -12.04 -0.44
C ALA A 203 9.01 -12.70 0.29
N THR A 204 9.89 -11.88 0.89
CA THR A 204 11.09 -12.38 1.55
C THR A 204 10.86 -12.85 2.98
N SER A 205 9.80 -12.38 3.64
CA SER A 205 9.36 -12.92 4.94
C SER A 205 8.53 -14.19 4.77
N ASP A 206 7.79 -14.33 3.68
CA ASP A 206 6.87 -15.44 3.42
C ASP A 206 7.53 -16.63 2.70
N MET A 207 8.66 -16.42 2.01
CA MET A 207 9.31 -17.43 1.15
C MET A 207 9.58 -18.78 1.84
N GLY A 208 9.76 -18.78 3.16
CA GLY A 208 10.02 -20.00 3.93
C GLY A 208 8.83 -20.97 4.02
N TRP A 209 7.60 -20.48 3.72
CA TRP A 209 6.38 -21.27 3.86
C TRP A 209 5.35 -21.08 2.74
N ALA A 210 5.46 -20.02 1.94
CA ALA A 210 4.47 -19.67 0.93
C ALA A 210 4.27 -20.78 -0.11
N GLU A 211 5.35 -21.45 -0.54
CA GLU A 211 5.29 -22.56 -1.50
C GLU A 211 4.55 -23.77 -0.92
N ALA A 212 4.71 -24.07 0.37
CA ALA A 212 3.94 -25.12 1.04
C ALA A 212 2.43 -24.83 1.03
N ARG A 213 2.04 -23.55 1.15
CA ARG A 213 0.64 -23.11 1.09
C ARG A 213 0.03 -23.25 -0.31
N LEU A 214 0.79 -22.87 -1.35
CA LEU A 214 0.28 -22.70 -2.70
C LEU A 214 0.57 -23.88 -3.63
N GLY A 215 1.67 -24.59 -3.38
CA GLY A 215 2.23 -25.59 -4.29
C GLY A 215 2.95 -24.94 -5.49
N PRO A 216 3.67 -25.79 -6.29
CA PRO A 216 4.63 -25.31 -7.29
C PRO A 216 4.02 -24.56 -8.48
N GLN A 217 2.72 -24.70 -8.72
CA GLN A 217 2.06 -24.02 -9.85
C GLN A 217 1.57 -22.63 -9.45
N ARG A 218 0.81 -22.52 -8.34
CA ARG A 218 0.20 -21.25 -7.92
C ARG A 218 1.24 -20.25 -7.38
N ILE A 219 2.36 -20.74 -6.84
CA ILE A 219 3.44 -19.87 -6.37
C ILE A 219 4.03 -19.02 -7.50
N GLN A 220 3.91 -19.42 -8.75
CA GLN A 220 4.36 -18.65 -9.93
C GLN A 220 3.58 -17.34 -10.10
N GLY A 221 2.34 -17.28 -9.62
CA GLY A 221 1.53 -16.06 -9.61
C GLY A 221 1.59 -15.28 -8.31
N ALA A 222 2.40 -15.72 -7.33
CA ALA A 222 2.53 -15.05 -6.04
C ALA A 222 3.69 -14.05 -6.06
N TYR A 223 3.47 -12.88 -5.46
CA TYR A 223 4.46 -11.78 -5.41
C TYR A 223 5.03 -11.47 -6.81
N ALA A 224 4.15 -11.45 -7.83
CA ALA A 224 4.50 -11.47 -9.25
C ALA A 224 4.73 -10.06 -9.81
N TRP A 225 5.60 -9.28 -9.16
CA TRP A 225 5.83 -7.85 -9.45
C TRP A 225 6.22 -7.58 -10.90
N GLN A 226 7.18 -8.36 -11.43
CA GLN A 226 7.64 -8.18 -12.80
C GLN A 226 6.56 -8.57 -13.82
N SER A 227 5.75 -9.58 -13.51
CA SER A 227 4.61 -9.94 -14.35
C SER A 227 3.53 -8.85 -14.38
N VAL A 228 3.27 -8.21 -13.22
CA VAL A 228 2.36 -7.07 -13.12
C VAL A 228 2.87 -5.88 -13.93
N LEU A 229 4.15 -5.50 -13.78
CA LEU A 229 4.74 -4.41 -14.58
C LEU A 229 4.73 -4.70 -16.08
N LYS A 230 5.04 -5.93 -16.49
CA LYS A 230 4.99 -6.33 -17.90
C LYS A 230 3.59 -6.30 -18.52
N SER A 231 2.55 -6.27 -17.71
CA SER A 231 1.17 -6.06 -18.17
C SER A 231 0.79 -4.59 -18.33
N ASP A 232 1.73 -3.65 -18.09
CA ASP A 232 1.52 -2.20 -18.06
C ASP A 232 0.60 -1.73 -16.92
N ALA A 233 0.45 -2.50 -15.85
CA ALA A 233 -0.27 -2.09 -14.66
C ALA A 233 0.60 -1.23 -13.73
N HIS A 234 -0.02 -0.29 -13.03
CA HIS A 234 0.64 0.51 -12.00
C HIS A 234 0.98 -0.33 -10.77
N LEU A 235 2.21 -0.20 -10.28
CA LEU A 235 2.77 -0.97 -9.18
C LEU A 235 3.40 -0.06 -8.11
N PRO A 236 2.61 0.64 -7.30
CA PRO A 236 3.14 1.28 -6.10
C PRO A 236 3.63 0.22 -5.10
N LEU A 237 4.76 0.52 -4.46
CA LEU A 237 5.37 -0.34 -3.47
C LEU A 237 5.28 0.30 -2.07
N SER A 238 5.10 -0.53 -1.06
CA SER A 238 4.95 -0.09 0.33
C SER A 238 5.50 -1.11 1.32
N SER A 239 5.42 -0.80 2.62
CA SER A 239 5.87 -1.68 3.70
C SER A 239 4.73 -2.44 4.39
N ASP A 240 3.51 -1.90 4.37
CA ASP A 240 2.41 -2.37 5.21
C ASP A 240 2.77 -2.36 6.72
N PHE A 241 3.53 -1.34 7.14
CA PHE A 241 3.90 -1.18 8.55
C PHE A 241 2.62 -1.12 9.44
N PRO A 242 2.58 -1.82 10.58
CA PRO A 242 3.69 -2.49 11.30
C PRO A 242 3.87 -3.97 10.96
N GLY A 243 3.20 -4.51 9.95
CA GLY A 243 3.42 -5.91 9.52
C GLY A 243 4.87 -6.17 9.13
N GLU A 244 5.49 -5.21 8.45
CA GLU A 244 6.91 -5.21 8.07
C GLU A 244 7.60 -3.93 8.55
N THR A 245 8.92 -3.85 8.35
CA THR A 245 9.67 -2.62 8.62
C THR A 245 9.24 -1.48 7.71
N MET A 246 9.07 -0.28 8.25
CA MET A 246 8.75 0.91 7.44
C MET A 246 9.95 1.44 6.64
N ASN A 247 11.18 0.94 6.89
CA ASN A 247 12.38 1.39 6.19
C ASN A 247 12.33 0.98 4.70
N PRO A 248 12.21 1.92 3.75
CA PRO A 248 12.03 1.60 2.34
C PRO A 248 13.24 0.90 1.71
N PHE A 249 14.43 1.04 2.29
CA PHE A 249 15.64 0.38 1.76
C PHE A 249 15.57 -1.13 1.88
N TYR A 250 14.88 -1.66 2.89
CA TYR A 250 14.61 -3.11 2.98
C TYR A 250 13.68 -3.58 1.86
N GLY A 251 12.64 -2.80 1.57
CA GLY A 251 11.73 -3.11 0.46
C GLY A 251 12.42 -2.99 -0.90
N ILE A 252 13.25 -1.96 -1.13
CA ILE A 252 14.03 -1.80 -2.36
C ILE A 252 15.00 -2.99 -2.52
N TYR A 253 15.69 -3.36 -1.44
CA TYR A 253 16.58 -4.54 -1.45
C TYR A 253 15.82 -5.82 -1.81
N ALA A 254 14.70 -6.08 -1.13
CA ALA A 254 13.85 -7.25 -1.41
C ALA A 254 13.35 -7.25 -2.86
N ALA A 255 12.92 -6.10 -3.38
CA ALA A 255 12.43 -5.96 -4.76
C ALA A 255 13.48 -6.33 -5.81
N ILE A 256 14.73 -5.90 -5.62
CA ILE A 256 15.81 -6.10 -6.61
C ILE A 256 16.57 -7.41 -6.45
N THR A 257 16.49 -8.04 -5.28
CA THR A 257 17.24 -9.29 -5.00
C THR A 257 16.36 -10.51 -4.81
N ARG A 258 15.14 -10.35 -4.29
CA ARG A 258 14.29 -11.44 -3.82
C ARG A 258 14.98 -12.29 -2.74
N GLN A 259 15.74 -11.61 -1.88
CA GLN A 259 16.50 -12.22 -0.78
C GLN A 259 16.10 -11.58 0.56
N ASP A 260 16.23 -12.35 1.63
CA ASP A 260 16.17 -11.81 3.00
C ASP A 260 17.37 -10.88 3.29
N PRO A 261 17.34 -10.11 4.40
CA PRO A 261 18.47 -9.25 4.78
C PRO A 261 19.78 -10.00 5.01
N GLN A 262 19.79 -11.33 5.15
CA GLN A 262 20.98 -12.18 5.27
C GLN A 262 21.55 -12.56 3.89
N GLY A 263 20.80 -12.39 2.81
CA GLY A 263 21.19 -12.70 1.43
C GLY A 263 20.71 -14.08 0.96
N ASN A 264 19.70 -14.64 1.61
CA ASN A 264 19.12 -15.94 1.26
C ASN A 264 17.79 -15.78 0.50
N PRO A 265 17.43 -16.76 -0.37
CA PRO A 265 18.31 -17.77 -0.94
C PRO A 265 19.31 -17.17 -1.92
N GLN A 266 20.48 -17.80 -2.08
CA GLN A 266 21.45 -17.35 -3.07
C GLN A 266 20.82 -17.32 -4.46
N GLY A 267 20.96 -16.20 -5.18
CA GLY A 267 20.33 -15.97 -6.48
C GLY A 267 18.90 -15.44 -6.43
N GLY A 268 18.28 -15.37 -5.24
CA GLY A 268 16.92 -14.85 -5.03
C GLY A 268 15.82 -15.91 -5.20
N TRP A 269 14.75 -15.74 -4.44
CA TRP A 269 13.53 -16.57 -4.51
C TRP A 269 12.66 -16.17 -5.71
N TYR A 270 12.46 -17.06 -6.68
CA TYR A 270 11.79 -16.76 -7.96
C TYR A 270 12.37 -15.49 -8.62
N PRO A 271 13.66 -15.52 -9.01
CA PRO A 271 14.42 -14.33 -9.43
C PRO A 271 13.91 -13.66 -10.71
N GLU A 272 13.10 -14.34 -11.50
CA GLU A 272 12.43 -13.78 -12.68
C GLU A 272 11.41 -12.68 -12.34
N GLN A 273 10.97 -12.61 -11.08
CA GLN A 273 10.10 -11.58 -10.58
C GLN A 273 10.84 -10.38 -9.94
N ARG A 274 12.18 -10.36 -10.02
CA ARG A 274 12.96 -9.21 -9.53
C ARG A 274 12.65 -7.95 -10.33
N LEU A 275 12.64 -6.83 -9.64
CA LEU A 275 12.62 -5.51 -10.24
C LEU A 275 14.05 -5.00 -10.47
N THR A 276 14.23 -4.11 -11.43
CA THR A 276 15.42 -3.26 -11.50
C THR A 276 15.38 -2.21 -10.38
N LEU A 277 16.54 -1.63 -10.05
CA LEU A 277 16.60 -0.53 -9.07
C LEU A 277 15.68 0.64 -9.49
N GLY A 278 15.66 0.98 -10.78
CA GLY A 278 14.81 2.05 -11.31
C GLY A 278 13.31 1.77 -11.11
N GLU A 279 12.87 0.54 -11.39
CA GLU A 279 11.48 0.12 -11.16
C GLU A 279 11.12 0.15 -9.68
N ALA A 280 12.00 -0.37 -8.80
CA ALA A 280 11.77 -0.34 -7.36
C ALA A 280 11.69 1.11 -6.84
N MET A 281 12.59 2.00 -7.26
CA MET A 281 12.56 3.42 -6.90
C MET A 281 11.29 4.09 -7.38
N ARG A 282 10.85 3.84 -8.62
CA ARG A 282 9.56 4.34 -9.12
C ARG A 282 8.39 3.86 -8.27
N GLY A 283 8.37 2.59 -7.89
CA GLY A 283 7.34 2.01 -7.03
C GLY A 283 7.18 2.74 -5.70
N TYR A 284 8.30 3.12 -5.08
CA TYR A 284 8.31 3.86 -3.80
C TYR A 284 8.14 5.38 -3.95
N THR A 285 8.06 5.92 -5.16
CA THR A 285 7.99 7.36 -5.40
C THR A 285 6.81 7.73 -6.30
N ILE A 286 7.01 7.80 -7.61
CA ILE A 286 6.01 8.29 -8.55
C ILE A 286 4.76 7.41 -8.62
N GLU A 287 4.90 6.08 -8.48
CA GLU A 287 3.76 5.16 -8.47
C GLU A 287 2.92 5.34 -7.18
N GLY A 288 3.57 5.60 -6.04
CA GLY A 288 2.88 5.98 -4.81
C GLY A 288 2.10 7.30 -4.98
N ALA A 289 2.71 8.31 -5.59
CA ALA A 289 2.05 9.58 -5.88
C ALA A 289 0.88 9.41 -6.88
N TYR A 290 1.06 8.57 -7.92
CA TYR A 290 -0.02 8.21 -8.85
C TYR A 290 -1.21 7.56 -8.12
N ALA A 291 -0.93 6.64 -7.20
CA ALA A 291 -1.97 5.91 -6.47
C ALA A 291 -2.87 6.82 -5.60
N GLU A 292 -2.44 8.04 -5.29
CA GLU A 292 -3.19 9.06 -4.55
C GLU A 292 -3.56 10.29 -5.38
N PHE A 293 -3.42 10.24 -6.73
CA PHE A 293 -3.73 11.32 -7.68
C PHE A 293 -2.80 12.54 -7.57
N GLU A 294 -1.57 12.37 -7.13
CA GLU A 294 -0.62 13.47 -6.83
C GLU A 294 0.67 13.40 -7.68
N GLU A 295 0.74 12.58 -8.73
CA GLU A 295 1.93 12.41 -9.58
C GLU A 295 2.38 13.71 -10.28
N ASN A 296 1.46 14.65 -10.47
CA ASN A 296 1.79 15.95 -11.02
C ASN A 296 2.37 16.93 -9.98
N ASN A 297 2.20 16.61 -8.69
CA ASN A 297 2.58 17.47 -7.57
C ASN A 297 3.79 16.94 -6.81
N LYS A 298 4.05 15.63 -6.81
CA LYS A 298 5.16 14.97 -6.08
C LYS A 298 5.56 13.63 -6.72
N GLY A 299 6.48 12.91 -6.10
CA GLY A 299 6.97 11.59 -6.56
C GLY A 299 8.17 11.66 -7.49
N SER A 300 8.59 12.86 -7.91
CA SER A 300 9.83 13.12 -8.64
C SER A 300 10.38 14.50 -8.32
N ILE A 301 11.68 14.70 -8.54
CA ILE A 301 12.34 16.01 -8.36
C ILE A 301 12.31 16.75 -9.69
N GLU A 302 11.28 17.56 -9.90
CA GLU A 302 11.04 18.31 -11.11
C GLU A 302 10.58 19.74 -10.77
N PRO A 303 10.92 20.75 -11.62
CA PRO A 303 10.40 22.10 -11.44
C PRO A 303 8.86 22.13 -11.42
N GLY A 304 8.30 22.83 -10.46
CA GLY A 304 6.84 22.95 -10.27
C GLY A 304 6.24 21.93 -9.30
N LYS A 305 6.95 20.86 -8.94
CA LYS A 305 6.52 19.91 -7.91
C LYS A 305 6.89 20.35 -6.49
N LEU A 306 6.23 19.77 -5.52
CA LEU A 306 6.49 19.97 -4.10
C LEU A 306 7.93 19.55 -3.76
N ALA A 307 8.61 20.37 -2.97
CA ALA A 307 9.97 20.08 -2.53
C ALA A 307 9.98 19.05 -1.39
N ASP A 308 9.53 17.85 -1.71
CA ASP A 308 9.53 16.66 -0.85
C ASP A 308 10.71 15.78 -1.26
N MET A 309 11.73 15.70 -0.40
CA MET A 309 13.01 15.08 -0.75
C MET A 309 13.62 14.35 0.44
N THR A 310 14.37 13.29 0.15
CA THR A 310 15.17 12.57 1.15
C THR A 310 16.62 12.59 0.76
N VAL A 311 17.48 13.07 1.67
CA VAL A 311 18.94 13.01 1.52
C VAL A 311 19.43 11.76 2.22
N ILE A 312 20.17 10.94 1.48
CA ILE A 312 20.68 9.65 1.93
C ILE A 312 22.21 9.64 1.99
N SER A 313 22.78 8.72 2.77
CA SER A 313 24.22 8.68 3.07
C SER A 313 25.09 8.22 1.89
N GLU A 314 24.53 7.53 0.91
CA GLU A 314 25.22 6.92 -0.21
C GLU A 314 24.45 7.14 -1.52
N ASP A 315 25.16 7.17 -2.64
CA ASP A 315 24.54 7.11 -3.96
C ASP A 315 24.00 5.69 -4.21
N ILE A 316 22.70 5.50 -4.07
CA ILE A 316 22.03 4.21 -4.21
C ILE A 316 22.27 3.55 -5.57
N THR A 317 22.63 4.33 -6.61
CA THR A 317 22.92 3.81 -7.95
C THR A 317 24.31 3.22 -8.09
N LYS A 318 25.20 3.47 -7.10
CA LYS A 318 26.61 3.05 -7.13
C LYS A 318 26.97 2.01 -6.09
N VAL A 319 26.08 1.74 -5.15
CA VAL A 319 26.30 0.72 -4.11
C VAL A 319 25.87 -0.67 -4.58
N THR A 320 26.45 -1.70 -3.99
CA THR A 320 25.97 -3.08 -4.20
C THR A 320 24.58 -3.26 -3.54
N PRO A 321 23.76 -4.22 -4.00
CA PRO A 321 22.45 -4.46 -3.39
C PRO A 321 22.53 -4.63 -1.87
N LYS A 322 23.51 -5.36 -1.35
CA LYS A 322 23.69 -5.56 0.10
C LYS A 322 23.96 -4.27 0.87
N GLN A 323 24.66 -3.32 0.27
CA GLN A 323 24.96 -2.02 0.88
C GLN A 323 23.73 -1.12 0.99
N ILE A 324 22.68 -1.37 0.17
CA ILE A 324 21.40 -0.64 0.28
C ILE A 324 20.81 -0.75 1.69
N LEU A 325 20.94 -1.92 2.33
CA LEU A 325 20.47 -2.13 3.72
C LEU A 325 21.17 -1.24 4.76
N ASN A 326 22.33 -0.68 4.43
CA ASN A 326 23.12 0.18 5.31
C ASN A 326 22.94 1.69 5.01
N ILE A 327 22.17 2.02 3.98
CA ILE A 327 21.88 3.41 3.65
C ILE A 327 21.10 4.05 4.80
N ARG A 328 21.56 5.24 5.21
CA ARG A 328 20.93 6.04 6.28
C ARG A 328 20.29 7.27 5.68
N VAL A 329 19.15 7.64 6.21
CA VAL A 329 18.54 8.95 5.95
C VAL A 329 19.33 10.02 6.72
N LEU A 330 19.80 11.03 6.02
CA LEU A 330 20.50 12.17 6.60
C LEU A 330 19.54 13.32 6.87
N LYS A 331 18.66 13.62 5.91
CA LYS A 331 17.62 14.65 6.04
C LYS A 331 16.37 14.25 5.28
N THR A 332 15.22 14.68 5.81
CA THR A 332 13.93 14.59 5.12
C THR A 332 13.32 15.97 4.99
N PHE A 333 12.90 16.34 3.79
CA PHE A 333 12.25 17.60 3.48
C PHE A 333 10.80 17.35 3.08
N VAL A 334 9.88 18.15 3.62
CA VAL A 334 8.47 18.16 3.21
C VAL A 334 8.05 19.60 2.95
N GLY A 335 7.71 19.91 1.69
CA GLY A 335 7.39 21.27 1.26
C GLY A 335 8.56 22.24 1.45
N GLY A 336 9.79 21.79 1.22
CA GLY A 336 11.02 22.58 1.37
C GLY A 336 11.48 22.80 2.82
N ARG A 337 10.76 22.29 3.81
CA ARG A 337 11.14 22.36 5.23
C ARG A 337 11.83 21.09 5.66
N ILE A 338 12.93 21.22 6.42
CA ILE A 338 13.58 20.08 7.07
C ILE A 338 12.63 19.59 8.18
N VAL A 339 12.15 18.35 8.07
CA VAL A 339 11.29 17.69 9.06
C VAL A 339 12.06 16.62 9.85
N TYR A 340 13.20 16.20 9.34
CA TYR A 340 14.16 15.33 10.01
C TYR A 340 15.59 15.71 9.63
N ASP A 341 16.51 15.77 10.63
CA ASP A 341 17.95 15.95 10.44
C ASP A 341 18.71 15.06 11.41
N ALA A 342 19.44 14.08 10.88
CA ALA A 342 20.21 13.10 11.66
C ALA A 342 21.30 13.75 12.54
N CYS A 343 21.76 14.95 12.20
CA CYS A 343 22.74 15.67 13.02
C CYS A 343 22.12 16.29 14.28
N SER A 344 20.83 16.64 14.24
CA SER A 344 20.13 17.29 15.36
C SER A 344 19.69 16.30 16.44
N GLU A 345 19.58 14.99 16.13
CA GLU A 345 19.17 13.96 17.11
C GLU A 345 20.33 13.45 17.99
N LYS A 346 21.57 13.86 17.72
CA LYS A 346 22.76 13.46 18.50
C LYS A 346 23.06 14.39 19.68
N GLN A 347 22.24 15.40 19.90
CA GLN A 347 22.31 16.31 21.04
C GLN A 347 21.16 16.03 22.03
#